data_6d77d377a81cc33ac5ee3b50c7143036
#
_entry.id   6d77d377a81cc33ac5ee3b50c7143036
#
_cell.length_a   1.000
_cell.length_b   1.000
_cell.length_c   1.000
_cell.angle_alpha   90.00
_cell.angle_beta   90.00
_cell.angle_gamma   90.00
#
_symmetry.space_group_name_H-M   'P 1'
#
loop_
_entity.id
_entity.type
_entity.pdbx_description
1 polymer ?
#
loop_
_entity_poly.entity_id
_entity_poly.type
_entity_poly.pdbx_seq_one_letter_code
_entity_poly.pdbx_strand_id
1 'polypeptide(L)'
;MPAEIPTGHRKAWFFMNTCRRINSEWLFFKQPLSETATTLSPTLPAQNDSRFHPVNLPHDWLIANSADHYENSEGWYQKTISSDILPFDASSDDDWLLYFEGVYMDCTIFVNGMQAGEWKYGYSSFEVRLTPFLKTGENTILVHVRYQSPNSRWYSGAGIYRSVWLKKVP
;
A
#
# COMPACT_ATOMS: atom_id res chain seq x y z
N MET A 1 48.18 41.92 -2.74
CA MET A 1 47.72 40.68 -3.40
C MET A 1 46.43 40.27 -2.72
N PRO A 2 45.27 40.33 -3.36
CA PRO A 2 44.03 39.83 -2.76
C PRO A 2 43.95 38.31 -2.95
N ALA A 3 43.58 37.63 -1.88
CA ALA A 3 43.39 36.19 -1.84
C ALA A 3 42.19 35.77 -2.69
N GLU A 4 42.39 34.81 -3.59
CA GLU A 4 41.34 34.19 -4.37
C GLU A 4 40.45 33.34 -3.46
N ILE A 5 39.12 33.61 -3.51
CA ILE A 5 38.09 32.82 -2.87
C ILE A 5 37.81 31.62 -3.79
N PRO A 6 37.92 30.36 -3.29
CA PRO A 6 37.60 29.21 -4.13
C PRO A 6 36.08 29.21 -4.42
N THR A 7 35.71 29.31 -5.65
CA THR A 7 34.33 29.09 -6.14
C THR A 7 34.02 27.61 -6.06
N GLY A 8 33.66 27.16 -4.84
CA GLY A 8 33.06 25.87 -4.62
C GLY A 8 31.71 25.85 -5.32
N HIS A 9 31.60 25.06 -6.39
CA HIS A 9 30.32 24.73 -7.00
C HIS A 9 29.44 24.06 -5.94
N ARG A 10 28.54 24.83 -5.34
CA ARG A 10 27.39 24.28 -4.65
C ARG A 10 26.56 23.55 -5.71
N LYS A 11 26.76 22.24 -5.83
CA LYS A 11 25.76 21.38 -6.48
C LYS A 11 24.46 21.63 -5.73
N ALA A 12 23.56 22.38 -6.35
CA ALA A 12 22.18 22.48 -5.87
C ALA A 12 21.60 21.07 -6.01
N TRP A 13 21.55 20.35 -4.90
CA TRP A 13 20.86 19.08 -4.80
C TRP A 13 19.37 19.39 -4.89
N PHE A 14 18.84 19.41 -6.10
CA PHE A 14 17.42 19.27 -6.32
C PHE A 14 17.07 17.85 -5.89
N PHE A 15 16.68 17.70 -4.63
CA PHE A 15 16.03 16.49 -4.16
C PHE A 15 14.70 16.37 -4.88
N MET A 16 14.70 15.70 -6.01
CA MET A 16 13.45 15.32 -6.67
C MET A 16 12.84 14.16 -5.87
N ASN A 17 12.11 14.49 -4.81
CA ASN A 17 11.21 13.54 -4.19
C ASN A 17 10.22 13.09 -5.26
N THR A 18 10.39 11.89 -5.79
CA THR A 18 9.43 11.33 -6.73
C THR A 18 8.23 10.87 -5.93
N CYS A 19 7.08 11.48 -6.17
CA CYS A 19 5.81 11.06 -5.60
C CYS A 19 4.85 10.72 -6.74
N ARG A 20 4.44 9.46 -6.84
CA ARG A 20 3.57 8.97 -7.90
C ARG A 20 2.33 8.30 -7.32
N ARG A 21 1.16 8.73 -7.76
CA ARG A 21 -0.10 8.08 -7.42
C ARG A 21 -0.24 6.77 -8.20
N ILE A 22 -0.58 5.69 -7.50
CA ILE A 22 -0.69 4.34 -8.07
C ILE A 22 -2.09 3.74 -7.86
N ASN A 23 -3.13 4.48 -8.19
CA ASN A 23 -4.53 4.12 -7.93
C ASN A 23 -5.13 3.14 -8.96
N SER A 24 -4.58 3.06 -10.17
CA SER A 24 -5.11 2.19 -11.23
C SER A 24 -4.54 0.78 -11.19
N GLU A 25 -5.21 -0.16 -11.87
CA GLU A 25 -4.72 -1.54 -12.09
C GLU A 25 -4.43 -2.32 -10.81
N TRP A 26 -5.26 -2.16 -9.81
CA TRP A 26 -5.29 -3.06 -8.66
C TRP A 26 -6.18 -4.27 -8.96
N LEU A 27 -5.87 -5.38 -8.33
CA LEU A 27 -6.73 -6.55 -8.29
C LEU A 27 -7.31 -6.67 -6.89
N PHE A 28 -8.54 -7.18 -6.80
CA PHE A 28 -9.25 -7.29 -5.53
C PHE A 28 -10.10 -8.56 -5.49
N PHE A 29 -10.23 -9.16 -4.32
CA PHE A 29 -11.34 -10.03 -3.98
C PHE A 29 -11.69 -9.89 -2.50
N LYS A 30 -12.94 -10.22 -2.15
CA LYS A 30 -13.39 -10.33 -0.75
C LYS A 30 -13.79 -11.76 -0.41
N GLN A 31 -13.71 -12.07 0.86
CA GLN A 31 -14.22 -13.31 1.44
C GLN A 31 -14.77 -13.06 2.85
N PRO A 32 -15.60 -13.97 3.40
CA PRO A 32 -16.02 -13.87 4.79
C PRO A 32 -14.82 -13.78 5.73
N LEU A 33 -14.96 -13.02 6.81
CA LEU A 33 -13.91 -12.89 7.81
C LEU A 33 -13.65 -14.25 8.46
N SER A 34 -12.40 -14.69 8.43
CA SER A 34 -12.01 -15.94 9.08
C SER A 34 -12.02 -15.77 10.60
N GLU A 35 -12.81 -16.56 11.31
CA GLU A 35 -12.89 -16.57 12.78
C GLU A 35 -11.57 -17.02 13.43
N THR A 36 -10.75 -17.78 12.71
CA THR A 36 -9.46 -18.29 13.18
C THR A 36 -8.31 -17.30 13.05
N ALA A 37 -8.53 -16.17 12.39
CA ALA A 37 -7.48 -15.19 12.09
C ALA A 37 -7.16 -14.22 13.26
N THR A 38 -7.55 -14.53 14.47
CA THR A 38 -7.32 -13.61 15.63
C THR A 38 -5.87 -13.56 16.10
N THR A 39 -4.99 -14.48 15.67
CA THR A 39 -3.62 -14.56 16.20
C THR A 39 -2.54 -15.05 15.24
N LEU A 40 -2.89 -15.43 14.02
CA LEU A 40 -1.92 -15.92 13.04
C LEU A 40 -1.87 -15.00 11.82
N SER A 41 -0.69 -14.80 11.27
CA SER A 41 -0.53 -14.13 9.98
C SER A 41 -1.48 -14.74 8.95
N PRO A 42 -2.21 -13.92 8.18
CA PRO A 42 -3.17 -14.44 7.22
C PRO A 42 -2.46 -15.28 6.15
N THR A 43 -3.12 -16.33 5.68
CA THR A 43 -2.60 -17.12 4.56
C THR A 43 -2.64 -16.28 3.30
N LEU A 44 -1.47 -16.04 2.70
CA LEU A 44 -1.36 -15.25 1.48
C LEU A 44 -2.06 -15.95 0.32
N PRO A 45 -2.86 -15.22 -0.48
CA PRO A 45 -3.41 -15.76 -1.72
C PRO A 45 -2.30 -16.07 -2.72
N ALA A 46 -2.55 -17.05 -3.59
CA ALA A 46 -1.67 -17.30 -4.72
C ALA A 46 -1.62 -16.08 -5.64
N GLN A 47 -0.48 -15.84 -6.29
CA GLN A 47 -0.31 -14.69 -7.19
C GLN A 47 -1.34 -14.67 -8.32
N ASN A 48 -1.78 -15.84 -8.79
CA ASN A 48 -2.77 -16.01 -9.87
C ASN A 48 -4.10 -16.56 -9.35
N ASP A 49 -4.48 -16.19 -8.13
CA ASP A 49 -5.76 -16.63 -7.56
C ASP A 49 -6.93 -16.13 -8.43
N SER A 50 -7.74 -17.05 -8.92
CA SER A 50 -8.84 -16.75 -9.87
C SER A 50 -9.94 -15.87 -9.31
N ARG A 51 -9.96 -15.63 -7.99
CA ARG A 51 -10.91 -14.73 -7.33
C ARG A 51 -10.60 -13.26 -7.57
N PHE A 52 -9.35 -12.93 -7.91
CA PHE A 52 -8.97 -11.55 -8.18
C PHE A 52 -9.65 -10.98 -9.42
N HIS A 53 -10.22 -9.78 -9.29
CA HIS A 53 -10.78 -9.00 -10.38
C HIS A 53 -10.26 -7.56 -10.34
N PRO A 54 -10.19 -6.87 -11.50
CA PRO A 54 -9.64 -5.52 -11.59
C PRO A 54 -10.49 -4.49 -10.83
N VAL A 55 -9.82 -3.61 -10.09
CA VAL A 55 -10.41 -2.44 -9.44
C VAL A 55 -9.48 -1.23 -9.56
N ASN A 56 -10.05 -0.03 -9.42
CA ASN A 56 -9.29 1.20 -9.24
C ASN A 56 -9.56 1.78 -7.85
N LEU A 57 -8.56 2.42 -7.28
CA LEU A 57 -8.69 3.15 -6.02
C LEU A 57 -9.17 4.60 -6.27
N PRO A 58 -9.91 5.19 -5.35
CA PRO A 58 -10.44 4.63 -4.11
C PRO A 58 -11.44 3.49 -4.34
N HIS A 59 -11.43 2.49 -3.46
CA HIS A 59 -12.34 1.36 -3.55
C HIS A 59 -12.89 1.01 -2.17
N ASP A 60 -14.23 0.90 -2.11
CA ASP A 60 -15.00 0.49 -0.93
C ASP A 60 -15.95 -0.63 -1.35
N TRP A 61 -15.72 -1.84 -0.87
CA TRP A 61 -16.50 -2.99 -1.32
C TRP A 61 -17.90 -3.10 -0.69
N LEU A 62 -18.19 -2.31 0.36
CA LEU A 62 -19.54 -2.32 0.97
C LEU A 62 -20.54 -1.48 0.17
N ILE A 63 -20.08 -0.49 -0.60
CA ILE A 63 -20.97 0.36 -1.42
C ILE A 63 -21.67 -0.46 -2.51
N ALA A 64 -21.05 -1.52 -3.00
CA ALA A 64 -21.60 -2.31 -4.10
C ALA A 64 -22.94 -2.97 -3.78
N ASN A 65 -23.21 -3.26 -2.49
CA ASN A 65 -24.46 -3.86 -2.04
C ASN A 65 -24.91 -3.25 -0.71
N SER A 66 -25.94 -2.44 -0.72
CA SER A 66 -26.47 -1.77 0.46
C SER A 66 -27.05 -2.72 1.51
N ALA A 67 -27.35 -3.97 1.16
CA ALA A 67 -27.80 -4.99 2.10
C ALA A 67 -26.65 -5.52 2.96
N ASP A 68 -25.41 -5.40 2.51
CA ASP A 68 -24.23 -6.00 3.14
C ASP A 68 -23.40 -5.00 3.96
N HIS A 69 -23.94 -3.82 4.27
CA HIS A 69 -23.21 -2.76 5.00
C HIS A 69 -22.66 -3.19 6.37
N TYR A 70 -23.14 -4.29 6.92
CA TYR A 70 -22.76 -4.80 8.24
C TYR A 70 -22.16 -6.22 8.17
N GLU A 71 -21.73 -6.65 6.99
CA GLU A 71 -21.05 -7.95 6.87
C GLU A 71 -19.70 -7.94 7.58
N ASN A 72 -19.31 -9.10 8.12
CA ASN A 72 -17.93 -9.32 8.56
C ASN A 72 -17.17 -9.96 7.41
N SER A 73 -16.20 -9.23 6.88
CA SER A 73 -15.47 -9.66 5.69
C SER A 73 -14.01 -9.21 5.70
N GLU A 74 -13.21 -9.86 4.89
CA GLU A 74 -11.85 -9.45 4.62
C GLU A 74 -11.64 -9.31 3.12
N GLY A 75 -10.83 -8.31 2.76
CA GLY A 75 -10.49 -7.99 1.39
C GLY A 75 -9.00 -8.11 1.15
N TRP A 76 -8.65 -8.63 -0.01
CA TRP A 76 -7.29 -8.72 -0.50
C TRP A 76 -7.14 -7.84 -1.73
N TYR A 77 -6.16 -6.94 -1.68
CA TYR A 77 -5.74 -6.13 -2.81
C TYR A 77 -4.37 -6.58 -3.27
N GLN A 78 -4.17 -6.65 -4.58
CA GLN A 78 -2.88 -6.95 -5.19
C GLN A 78 -2.51 -5.87 -6.20
N LYS A 79 -1.26 -5.43 -6.16
CA LYS A 79 -0.67 -4.54 -7.16
C LYS A 79 0.69 -5.07 -7.56
N THR A 80 0.89 -5.28 -8.86
CA THR A 80 2.22 -5.50 -9.43
C THR A 80 2.80 -4.16 -9.89
N ILE A 81 4.02 -3.87 -9.48
CA ILE A 81 4.74 -2.64 -9.83
C ILE A 81 5.95 -3.03 -10.66
N SER A 82 5.97 -2.57 -11.91
CA SER A 82 7.08 -2.79 -12.83
C SER A 82 8.29 -1.89 -12.52
N SER A 83 9.45 -2.24 -13.06
CA SER A 83 10.68 -1.47 -12.90
C SER A 83 10.61 -0.05 -13.47
N ASP A 84 9.72 0.22 -14.43
CA ASP A 84 9.51 1.58 -14.99
C ASP A 84 8.76 2.50 -14.02
N ILE A 85 7.98 1.92 -13.10
CA ILE A 85 7.26 2.66 -12.07
C ILE A 85 8.11 2.79 -10.82
N LEU A 86 8.84 1.73 -10.46
CA LEU A 86 9.72 1.62 -9.31
C LEU A 86 11.10 1.15 -9.78
N PRO A 87 11.96 2.06 -10.27
CA PRO A 87 13.32 1.73 -10.67
C PRO A 87 14.20 1.53 -9.42
N PHE A 88 14.06 0.36 -8.80
CA PHE A 88 14.81 0.01 -7.60
C PHE A 88 16.26 -0.31 -7.94
N ASP A 89 17.18 0.36 -7.23
CA ASP A 89 18.60 0.13 -7.25
C ASP A 89 19.09 -0.15 -5.82
N ALA A 90 19.54 -1.36 -5.58
CA ALA A 90 20.03 -1.79 -4.25
C ALA A 90 21.31 -1.06 -3.79
N SER A 91 22.01 -0.37 -4.70
CA SER A 91 23.20 0.44 -4.39
C SER A 91 22.87 1.90 -4.05
N SER A 92 21.62 2.32 -4.21
CA SER A 92 21.15 3.66 -3.89
C SER A 92 20.84 3.76 -2.38
N ASP A 93 21.18 4.89 -1.79
CA ASP A 93 20.79 5.22 -0.40
C ASP A 93 19.34 5.69 -0.30
N ASP A 94 18.62 5.79 -1.44
CA ASP A 94 17.24 6.24 -1.46
C ASP A 94 16.27 5.21 -0.89
N ASP A 95 15.30 5.67 -0.12
CA ASP A 95 14.20 4.86 0.38
C ASP A 95 12.96 4.95 -0.51
N TRP A 96 12.29 3.82 -0.67
CA TRP A 96 10.98 3.73 -1.27
C TRP A 96 9.92 3.52 -0.19
N LEU A 97 8.91 4.38 -0.21
CA LEU A 97 7.80 4.34 0.74
C LEU A 97 6.49 4.16 -0.02
N LEU A 98 5.59 3.39 0.55
CA LEU A 98 4.20 3.29 0.14
C LEU A 98 3.35 4.09 1.12
N TYR A 99 2.71 5.16 0.64
CA TYR A 99 1.87 6.03 1.45
C TYR A 99 0.40 5.78 1.13
N PHE A 100 -0.36 5.43 2.16
CA PHE A 100 -1.80 5.27 2.12
C PHE A 100 -2.47 6.49 2.77
N GLU A 101 -3.36 7.14 2.04
CA GLU A 101 -4.16 8.23 2.62
C GLU A 101 -5.26 7.72 3.55
N GLY A 102 -5.72 6.48 3.36
CA GLY A 102 -6.70 5.83 4.22
C GLY A 102 -7.08 4.42 3.77
N VAL A 103 -7.06 3.50 4.73
CA VAL A 103 -7.53 2.12 4.60
C VAL A 103 -8.43 1.81 5.79
N TYR A 104 -9.64 1.33 5.54
CA TYR A 104 -10.55 0.96 6.61
C TYR A 104 -10.83 -0.54 6.57
N MET A 105 -10.45 -1.26 7.63
CA MET A 105 -9.48 -1.00 8.69
C MET A 105 -8.66 -2.26 8.96
N ASP A 106 -7.77 -2.21 9.97
CA ASP A 106 -6.95 -3.35 10.40
C ASP A 106 -6.28 -4.04 9.22
N CYS A 107 -5.35 -3.32 8.58
CA CYS A 107 -4.70 -3.81 7.37
C CYS A 107 -3.27 -4.27 7.62
N THR A 108 -2.86 -5.28 6.87
CA THR A 108 -1.50 -5.81 6.82
C THR A 108 -0.98 -5.71 5.39
N ILE A 109 0.23 -5.20 5.22
CA ILE A 109 0.86 -4.99 3.93
C ILE A 109 2.00 -5.99 3.75
N PHE A 110 2.01 -6.67 2.61
CA PHE A 110 3.06 -7.59 2.22
C PHE A 110 3.70 -7.12 0.93
N VAL A 111 5.02 -7.28 0.85
CA VAL A 111 5.81 -6.99 -0.34
C VAL A 111 6.61 -8.24 -0.70
N ASN A 112 6.42 -8.76 -1.91
CA ASN A 112 7.07 -9.99 -2.37
C ASN A 112 6.89 -11.18 -1.41
N GLY A 113 5.72 -11.27 -0.77
CA GLY A 113 5.37 -12.33 0.19
C GLY A 113 5.87 -12.11 1.62
N MET A 114 6.62 -11.05 1.90
CA MET A 114 7.08 -10.69 3.24
C MET A 114 6.24 -9.57 3.85
N GLN A 115 5.88 -9.70 5.12
CA GLN A 115 5.14 -8.64 5.82
C GLN A 115 6.03 -7.40 5.98
N ALA A 116 5.58 -6.30 5.40
CA ALA A 116 6.29 -5.03 5.41
C ALA A 116 5.74 -4.04 6.45
N GLY A 117 4.47 -4.19 6.83
CA GLY A 117 3.85 -3.32 7.82
C GLY A 117 2.42 -3.71 8.15
N GLU A 118 1.88 -3.08 9.18
CA GLU A 118 0.48 -3.18 9.57
C GLU A 118 -0.04 -1.83 10.04
N TRP A 119 -1.34 -1.59 9.88
CA TRP A 119 -1.99 -0.38 10.35
C TRP A 119 -3.43 -0.68 10.76
N LYS A 120 -3.78 -0.37 12.02
CA LYS A 120 -5.08 -0.77 12.60
C LYS A 120 -6.13 0.32 12.52
N TYR A 121 -5.72 1.58 12.49
CA TYR A 121 -6.64 2.70 12.58
C TYR A 121 -7.12 3.17 11.20
N GLY A 122 -8.46 3.11 10.99
CA GLY A 122 -9.07 3.34 9.68
C GLY A 122 -9.11 4.78 9.19
N TYR A 123 -8.88 5.79 10.06
CA TYR A 123 -9.13 7.20 9.73
C TYR A 123 -7.88 8.06 9.58
N SER A 124 -6.70 7.49 9.65
CA SER A 124 -5.45 8.22 9.42
C SER A 124 -4.66 7.66 8.25
N SER A 125 -3.82 8.51 7.67
CA SER A 125 -2.81 8.10 6.72
C SER A 125 -1.63 7.43 7.43
N PHE A 126 -0.88 6.62 6.67
CA PHE A 126 0.32 5.95 7.15
C PHE A 126 1.28 5.64 6.00
N GLU A 127 2.52 5.34 6.35
CA GLU A 127 3.58 4.98 5.41
C GLU A 127 4.18 3.62 5.76
N VAL A 128 4.55 2.88 4.73
CA VAL A 128 5.27 1.61 4.85
C VAL A 128 6.56 1.69 4.05
N ARG A 129 7.69 1.40 4.68
CA ARG A 129 8.97 1.35 4.00
C ARG A 129 9.07 0.09 3.16
N LEU A 130 9.27 0.25 1.85
CA LEU A 130 9.33 -0.85 0.90
C LEU A 130 10.76 -1.38 0.70
N THR A 131 11.77 -0.49 0.77
CA THR A 131 13.17 -0.76 0.41
C THR A 131 13.71 -2.11 0.88
N PRO A 132 13.51 -2.55 2.14
CA PRO A 132 14.04 -3.83 2.61
C PRO A 132 13.44 -5.07 1.94
N PHE A 133 12.30 -4.91 1.26
CA PHE A 133 11.51 -6.00 0.66
C PHE A 133 11.53 -5.99 -0.87
N LEU A 134 12.14 -4.95 -1.47
CA LEU A 134 12.19 -4.80 -2.92
C LEU A 134 13.23 -5.71 -3.54
N LYS A 135 12.96 -6.11 -4.78
CA LYS A 135 13.88 -6.81 -5.67
C LYS A 135 13.97 -6.10 -7.01
N THR A 136 15.01 -6.37 -7.77
CA THR A 136 15.14 -5.90 -9.15
C THR A 136 14.01 -6.50 -10.01
N GLY A 137 13.41 -5.67 -10.87
CA GLY A 137 12.30 -6.07 -11.74
C GLY A 137 10.94 -5.85 -11.10
N GLU A 138 10.02 -6.78 -11.31
CA GLU A 138 8.65 -6.66 -10.81
C GLU A 138 8.57 -6.94 -9.30
N ASN A 139 7.80 -6.09 -8.62
CA ASN A 139 7.50 -6.22 -7.22
C ASN A 139 5.99 -6.34 -7.02
N THR A 140 5.57 -7.29 -6.18
CA THR A 140 4.15 -7.50 -5.87
C THR A 140 3.85 -6.98 -4.47
N ILE A 141 2.84 -6.13 -4.37
CA ILE A 141 2.29 -5.63 -3.12
C ILE A 141 0.94 -6.33 -2.90
N LEU A 142 0.75 -6.91 -1.73
CA LEU A 142 -0.53 -7.40 -1.25
C LEU A 142 -0.95 -6.56 -0.04
N VAL A 143 -2.22 -6.20 0.02
CA VAL A 143 -2.82 -5.50 1.17
C VAL A 143 -4.01 -6.34 1.63
N HIS A 144 -3.91 -6.88 2.83
CA HIS A 144 -5.00 -7.55 3.53
C HIS A 144 -5.74 -6.52 4.37
N VAL A 145 -7.05 -6.44 4.25
CA VAL A 145 -7.90 -5.50 4.99
C VAL A 145 -9.01 -6.27 5.67
N ARG A 146 -9.17 -6.08 6.96
CA ARG A 146 -10.22 -6.74 7.74
C ARG A 146 -11.32 -5.75 8.09
N TYR A 147 -12.55 -6.12 7.82
CA TYR A 147 -13.73 -5.37 8.21
C TYR A 147 -14.58 -6.19 9.16
N GLN A 148 -14.89 -5.60 10.31
CA GLN A 148 -15.71 -6.23 11.34
C GLN A 148 -16.79 -5.26 11.81
N SER A 149 -18.03 -5.67 11.78
CA SER A 149 -19.20 -4.92 12.21
C SER A 149 -19.79 -5.55 13.48
N PRO A 150 -20.42 -4.75 14.39
CA PRO A 150 -20.44 -3.29 14.40
C PRO A 150 -19.16 -2.72 15.00
N ASN A 151 -18.61 -1.68 14.38
CA ASN A 151 -17.38 -1.01 14.84
C ASN A 151 -17.54 0.50 15.04
N SER A 152 -18.63 1.08 14.54
CA SER A 152 -19.00 2.47 14.73
C SER A 152 -20.53 2.64 14.67
N ARG A 153 -21.00 3.87 14.98
CA ARG A 153 -22.44 4.22 14.91
C ARG A 153 -22.90 4.56 13.48
N TRP A 154 -21.99 4.73 12.56
CA TRP A 154 -22.24 5.15 11.19
C TRP A 154 -21.50 4.28 10.20
N TYR A 155 -21.87 4.40 8.94
CA TYR A 155 -21.19 3.77 7.85
C TYR A 155 -19.72 4.23 7.78
N SER A 156 -18.80 3.28 7.83
CA SER A 156 -17.37 3.54 7.88
C SER A 156 -16.66 3.24 6.56
N GLY A 157 -17.31 2.50 5.66
CA GLY A 157 -16.66 1.94 4.48
C GLY A 157 -15.82 0.69 4.79
N ALA A 158 -15.30 0.06 3.75
CA ALA A 158 -14.32 -1.02 3.87
C ALA A 158 -13.40 -1.06 2.65
N GLY A 159 -12.09 -1.08 2.89
CA GLY A 159 -11.10 -1.15 1.83
C GLY A 159 -10.13 0.01 1.78
N ILE A 160 -9.44 0.14 0.66
CA ILE A 160 -8.55 1.27 0.39
C ILE A 160 -9.40 2.41 -0.16
N TYR A 161 -10.00 3.18 0.74
CA TYR A 161 -11.02 4.19 0.42
C TYR A 161 -10.44 5.56 0.03
N ARG A 162 -9.11 5.69 0.00
CA ARG A 162 -8.38 6.88 -0.47
C ARG A 162 -7.22 6.50 -1.37
N SER A 163 -6.49 7.50 -1.85
CA SER A 163 -5.37 7.29 -2.77
C SER A 163 -4.18 6.59 -2.12
N VAL A 164 -3.42 5.90 -2.96
CA VAL A 164 -2.13 5.29 -2.61
C VAL A 164 -1.03 5.92 -3.47
N TRP A 165 0.09 6.22 -2.82
CA TRP A 165 1.23 6.88 -3.44
C TRP A 165 2.51 6.10 -3.21
N LEU A 166 3.31 6.03 -4.25
CA LEU A 166 4.69 5.57 -4.19
C LEU A 166 5.59 6.79 -4.07
N LYS A 167 6.44 6.83 -3.04
CA LYS A 167 7.36 7.94 -2.78
C LYS A 167 8.79 7.43 -2.79
N LYS A 168 9.68 8.19 -3.39
CA LYS A 168 11.12 8.01 -3.29
C LYS A 168 11.69 9.15 -2.44
N VAL A 169 12.41 8.80 -1.39
CA VAL A 169 13.03 9.76 -0.47
C VAL A 169 14.53 9.44 -0.32
N PRO A 170 15.38 10.47 -0.22
CA PRO A 170 16.82 10.29 -0.04
C PRO A 170 17.17 9.82 1.36
#